data_9784f67f3b76adc454864e2a04813fcb
#
_entry.id   9784f67f3b76adc454864e2a04813fcb
#
_cell.length_a   1.000
_cell.length_b   1.000
_cell.length_c   1.000
_cell.angle_alpha   90.00
_cell.angle_beta   90.00
_cell.angle_gamma   90.00
#
_symmetry.space_group_name_H-M   'P 1'
#
loop_
_entity.id
_entity.type
_entity.pdbx_description
1 polymer ?
#
loop_
_entity_poly.entity_id
_entity_poly.type
_entity_poly.pdbx_seq_one_letter_code
_entity_poly.pdbx_strand_id
1 'polypeptide(L)'
;MIIFGDAAYNFVADFDISVKDLDDDYSATEREKLSGLITGAIYKCDLLAKSSPLTFGYAGYYSLRQSASNFSLKNGKTILSLPENALQVSGFVGTKASGNQGNAMILGVEDYGKGELIYFCDNPLFRGFWENGKLLVANAIY
;
A
#
# COMPACT_ATOMS: atom_id res chain seq x y z
N MET A 1 -7.29 10.80 -11.09
CA MET A 1 -6.38 9.79 -11.73
C MET A 1 -6.09 8.70 -10.72
N ILE A 2 -6.04 7.44 -11.16
CA ILE A 2 -5.77 6.29 -10.27
C ILE A 2 -4.37 5.76 -10.59
N ILE A 3 -3.57 5.54 -9.55
CA ILE A 3 -2.17 5.09 -9.62
C ILE A 3 -2.03 3.81 -8.80
N PHE A 4 -1.39 2.78 -9.36
CA PHE A 4 -1.22 1.48 -8.72
C PHE A 4 0.25 1.16 -8.46
N GLY A 5 0.55 0.69 -7.25
CA GLY A 5 1.82 0.09 -6.86
C GLY A 5 3.04 0.91 -7.29
N ASP A 6 3.97 0.24 -7.95
CA ASP A 6 5.25 0.83 -8.36
C ASP A 6 5.13 2.02 -9.33
N ALA A 7 3.98 2.19 -10.02
CA ALA A 7 3.75 3.38 -10.83
C ALA A 7 3.81 4.67 -9.98
N ALA A 8 3.54 4.60 -8.68
CA ALA A 8 3.69 5.73 -7.77
C ALA A 8 5.13 6.28 -7.74
N TYR A 9 6.15 5.43 -7.90
CA TYR A 9 7.55 5.86 -7.95
C TYR A 9 7.84 6.84 -9.09
N ASN A 10 7.18 6.66 -10.24
CA ASN A 10 7.35 7.53 -11.39
C ASN A 10 6.81 8.95 -11.15
N PHE A 11 5.95 9.11 -10.16
CA PHE A 11 5.32 10.38 -9.77
C PHE A 11 5.92 11.00 -8.50
N VAL A 12 6.86 10.32 -7.83
CA VAL A 12 7.45 10.79 -6.56
C VAL A 12 8.03 12.20 -6.68
N ALA A 13 8.70 12.51 -7.79
CA ALA A 13 9.30 13.83 -8.02
C ALA A 13 8.25 14.94 -8.21
N ASP A 14 7.10 14.60 -8.78
CA ASP A 14 6.05 15.56 -9.14
C ASP A 14 5.01 15.74 -8.02
N PHE A 15 4.81 14.72 -7.18
CA PHE A 15 3.71 14.65 -6.21
C PHE A 15 4.17 14.60 -4.75
N ASP A 16 5.44 14.85 -4.47
CA ASP A 16 5.98 14.96 -3.11
C ASP A 16 5.68 13.74 -2.21
N ILE A 17 5.66 12.56 -2.82
CA ILE A 17 5.46 11.28 -2.13
C ILE A 17 6.78 10.89 -1.45
N SER A 18 6.77 10.68 -0.15
CA SER A 18 7.92 10.09 0.54
C SER A 18 7.87 8.57 0.43
N VAL A 19 8.86 8.00 -0.24
CA VAL A 19 9.06 6.55 -0.30
C VAL A 19 10.17 6.19 0.67
N LYS A 20 9.92 5.26 1.57
CA LYS A 20 10.98 4.60 2.32
C LYS A 20 11.39 3.36 1.55
N ASP A 21 12.43 3.47 0.74
CA ASP A 21 13.07 2.30 0.17
C ASP A 21 13.84 1.54 1.25
N LEU A 22 13.70 0.23 1.25
CA LEU A 22 14.68 -0.64 1.83
C LEU A 22 15.79 -0.72 0.79
N ASP A 23 16.93 -0.07 1.03
CA ASP A 23 18.09 -0.08 0.15
C ASP A 23 18.36 -1.49 -0.37
N ASP A 24 18.35 -1.66 -1.69
CA ASP A 24 18.87 -2.84 -2.36
C ASP A 24 20.39 -2.83 -2.26
N ASP A 25 20.90 -3.30 -1.14
CA ASP A 25 22.33 -3.55 -0.99
C ASP A 25 22.72 -4.76 -1.86
N TYR A 26 23.29 -4.49 -3.03
CA TYR A 26 23.77 -5.51 -3.96
C TYR A 26 24.89 -6.39 -3.38
N SER A 27 25.51 -5.98 -2.27
CA SER A 27 26.53 -6.76 -1.55
C SER A 27 25.93 -7.72 -0.52
N ALA A 28 24.63 -7.63 -0.24
CA ALA A 28 23.95 -8.43 0.76
C ALA A 28 23.92 -9.92 0.40
N THR A 29 24.08 -10.77 1.40
CA THR A 29 23.91 -12.21 1.24
C THR A 29 22.48 -12.57 0.84
N GLU A 30 22.25 -13.74 0.23
CA GLU A 30 20.89 -14.20 -0.11
C GLU A 30 19.95 -14.21 1.09
N ARG A 31 20.46 -14.52 2.28
CA ARG A 31 19.68 -14.50 3.53
C ARG A 31 19.25 -13.08 3.90
N GLU A 32 20.11 -12.09 3.73
CA GLU A 32 19.80 -10.68 3.97
C GLU A 32 18.77 -10.16 2.97
N LYS A 33 18.92 -10.50 1.69
CA LYS A 33 17.92 -10.20 0.64
C LYS A 33 16.56 -10.80 0.99
N LEU A 34 16.50 -12.07 1.37
CA LEU A 34 15.25 -12.72 1.79
C LEU A 34 14.63 -12.06 3.03
N SER A 35 15.45 -11.55 3.95
CA SER A 35 14.96 -10.87 5.15
C SER A 35 14.24 -9.55 4.85
N GLY A 36 14.57 -8.91 3.73
CA GLY A 36 13.95 -7.67 3.24
C GLY A 36 12.71 -7.88 2.37
N LEU A 37 12.40 -9.11 1.95
CA LEU A 37 11.37 -9.37 0.96
C LEU A 37 9.97 -9.56 1.56
N ILE A 38 8.96 -9.13 0.79
CA ILE A 38 7.58 -9.58 0.88
C ILE A 38 7.22 -10.16 -0.48
N THR A 39 6.94 -11.46 -0.55
CA THR A 39 6.61 -12.14 -1.80
C THR A 39 5.11 -12.36 -2.01
N GLY A 40 4.31 -11.89 -1.07
CA GLY A 40 2.86 -12.00 -1.01
C GLY A 40 2.45 -12.28 0.43
N ALA A 41 1.90 -11.27 1.10
CA ALA A 41 1.46 -11.37 2.47
C ALA A 41 0.15 -10.60 2.67
N ILE A 42 -0.77 -11.21 3.41
CA ILE A 42 -2.07 -10.62 3.72
C ILE A 42 -1.97 -9.91 5.07
N TYR A 43 -2.36 -8.64 5.07
CA TYR A 43 -2.45 -7.80 6.26
C TYR A 43 -3.86 -7.28 6.46
N LYS A 44 -4.30 -7.24 7.70
CA LYS A 44 -5.51 -6.50 8.08
C LYS A 44 -5.19 -5.03 8.15
N CYS A 45 -5.99 -4.20 7.48
CA CYS A 45 -5.81 -2.75 7.43
C CYS A 45 -6.76 -2.01 8.36
N ASP A 46 -6.33 -0.83 8.79
CA ASP A 46 -7.16 0.15 9.48
C ASP A 46 -7.85 1.05 8.45
N LEU A 47 -9.17 1.23 8.61
CA LEU A 47 -9.96 2.18 7.84
C LEU A 47 -9.92 3.52 8.57
N LEU A 48 -9.05 4.44 8.14
CA LEU A 48 -8.88 5.75 8.76
C LEU A 48 -9.98 6.72 8.37
N ALA A 49 -10.57 6.57 7.18
CA ALA A 49 -11.63 7.41 6.65
C ALA A 49 -12.87 6.58 6.27
N LYS A 50 -13.61 6.13 7.29
CA LYS A 50 -14.83 5.31 7.12
C LYS A 50 -15.94 5.99 6.33
N SER A 51 -15.99 7.31 6.32
CA SER A 51 -16.97 8.12 5.57
C SER A 51 -16.51 8.44 4.14
N SER A 52 -15.33 7.99 3.73
CA SER A 52 -14.87 8.18 2.36
C SER A 52 -15.70 7.35 1.38
N PRO A 53 -16.11 7.89 0.22
CA PRO A 53 -16.74 7.11 -0.84
C PRO A 53 -15.91 5.90 -1.25
N LEU A 54 -14.57 6.01 -1.19
CA LEU A 54 -13.64 4.93 -1.54
C LEU A 54 -13.80 3.69 -0.65
N THR A 55 -14.20 3.87 0.61
CA THR A 55 -14.39 2.77 1.57
C THR A 55 -15.86 2.33 1.69
N PHE A 56 -16.74 2.79 0.81
CA PHE A 56 -18.14 2.39 0.80
C PHE A 56 -18.27 0.87 0.69
N GLY A 57 -19.11 0.29 1.53
CA GLY A 57 -19.35 -1.15 1.59
C GLY A 57 -18.33 -1.95 2.40
N TYR A 58 -17.29 -1.33 2.96
CA TYR A 58 -16.29 -2.01 3.78
C TYR A 58 -16.55 -1.83 5.29
N ALA A 59 -16.66 -2.94 6.01
CA ALA A 59 -16.53 -3.00 7.46
C ALA A 59 -15.07 -3.19 7.90
N GLY A 60 -14.22 -3.71 7.03
CA GLY A 60 -12.79 -3.95 7.21
C GLY A 60 -12.16 -4.31 5.88
N TYR A 61 -10.85 -4.12 5.76
CA TYR A 61 -10.10 -4.39 4.54
C TYR A 61 -8.86 -5.24 4.83
N TYR A 62 -8.54 -6.14 3.90
CA TYR A 62 -7.29 -6.89 3.92
C TYR A 62 -6.52 -6.57 2.64
N SER A 63 -5.28 -6.12 2.79
CA SER A 63 -4.38 -5.90 1.66
C SER A 63 -3.53 -7.13 1.40
N LEU A 64 -3.28 -7.42 0.13
CA LEU A 64 -2.28 -8.38 -0.31
C LEU A 64 -1.03 -7.61 -0.71
N ARG A 65 -0.08 -7.52 0.21
CA ARG A 65 1.20 -6.86 -0.04
C ARG A 65 2.13 -7.73 -0.87
N GLN A 66 2.76 -7.11 -1.86
CA GLN A 66 3.69 -7.75 -2.80
C GLN A 66 5.08 -7.13 -2.74
N SER A 67 5.23 -6.04 -2.01
CA SER A 67 6.47 -5.30 -1.84
C SER A 67 6.62 -4.85 -0.39
N ALA A 68 7.85 -4.70 0.06
CA ALA A 68 8.17 -4.10 1.36
C ALA A 68 8.16 -2.57 1.32
N SER A 69 8.01 -1.96 0.15
CA SER A 69 7.99 -0.50 -0.03
C SER A 69 6.83 0.14 0.73
N ASN A 70 7.12 1.22 1.42
CA ASN A 70 6.15 2.00 2.16
C ASN A 70 6.04 3.39 1.56
N PHE A 71 4.79 3.84 1.41
CA PHE A 71 4.47 5.16 0.91
C PHE A 71 3.83 6.01 2.01
N SER A 72 4.06 7.30 1.93
CA SER A 72 3.33 8.29 2.73
C SER A 72 3.11 9.54 1.88
N LEU A 73 1.96 10.19 2.06
CA LEU A 73 1.63 11.46 1.39
C LEU A 73 2.00 12.61 2.32
N LYS A 74 2.64 13.66 1.79
CA LYS A 74 2.91 14.89 2.54
C LYS A 74 1.69 15.80 2.61
N ASN A 75 0.94 15.91 1.52
CA ASN A 75 -0.19 16.84 1.37
C ASN A 75 -1.54 16.14 1.15
N GLY A 76 -1.56 14.82 1.21
CA GLY A 76 -2.75 14.02 0.96
C GLY A 76 -3.37 13.44 2.24
N LYS A 77 -4.39 12.65 2.05
CA LYS A 77 -5.10 11.93 3.11
C LYS A 77 -4.93 10.43 2.94
N THR A 78 -4.40 9.76 3.96
CA THR A 78 -4.41 8.30 4.02
C THR A 78 -5.82 7.81 4.35
N ILE A 79 -6.35 6.94 3.52
CA ILE A 79 -7.70 6.35 3.66
C ILE A 79 -7.61 4.98 4.33
N LEU A 80 -6.65 4.15 3.88
CA LEU A 80 -6.33 2.85 4.46
C LEU A 80 -4.85 2.80 4.81
N SER A 81 -4.52 2.29 5.98
CA SER A 81 -3.14 2.02 6.40
C SER A 81 -3.02 0.66 7.07
N LEU A 82 -1.80 0.17 7.19
CA LEU A 82 -1.51 -0.89 8.14
C LEU A 82 -1.50 -0.32 9.57
N PRO A 83 -1.90 -1.09 10.60
CA PRO A 83 -1.75 -0.65 11.99
C PRO A 83 -0.27 -0.47 12.36
N GLU A 84 0.01 0.29 13.41
CA GLU A 84 1.39 0.53 13.90
C GLU A 84 2.13 -0.79 14.16
N ASN A 85 1.48 -1.75 14.81
CA ASN A 85 2.00 -3.08 15.06
C ASN A 85 1.44 -4.09 14.05
N ALA A 86 1.68 -3.83 12.76
CA ALA A 86 1.18 -4.67 11.68
C ALA A 86 1.77 -6.07 11.74
N LEU A 87 0.90 -7.08 11.86
CA LEU A 87 1.27 -8.49 11.76
C LEU A 87 0.60 -9.10 10.53
N GLN A 88 1.35 -9.90 9.78
CA GLN A 88 0.76 -10.63 8.66
C GLN A 88 -0.23 -11.69 9.16
N VAL A 89 -1.35 -11.77 8.49
CA VAL A 89 -2.38 -12.81 8.71
C VAL A 89 -1.97 -14.11 8.02
N SER A 90 -1.34 -13.98 6.85
CA SER A 90 -0.86 -15.11 6.04
C SER A 90 0.19 -14.64 5.04
N GLY A 91 0.94 -15.57 4.49
CA GLY A 91 1.96 -15.32 3.48
C GLY A 91 3.37 -15.18 4.06
N PHE A 92 4.34 -14.83 3.21
CA PHE A 92 5.74 -14.70 3.60
C PHE A 92 6.15 -13.25 3.74
N VAL A 93 6.78 -12.93 4.86
CA VAL A 93 7.40 -11.63 5.16
C VAL A 93 8.75 -11.89 5.80
N GLY A 94 9.79 -11.35 5.23
CA GLY A 94 11.13 -11.38 5.81
C GLY A 94 11.19 -10.62 7.13
N THR A 95 12.07 -11.03 8.02
CA THR A 95 12.17 -10.46 9.39
C THR A 95 12.46 -8.96 9.40
N LYS A 96 13.32 -8.49 8.49
CA LYS A 96 13.64 -7.06 8.33
C LYS A 96 12.44 -6.29 7.75
N ALA A 97 11.78 -6.86 6.75
CA ALA A 97 10.59 -6.28 6.14
C ALA A 97 9.43 -6.16 7.14
N SER A 98 9.20 -7.17 7.97
CA SER A 98 8.14 -7.20 8.99
C SER A 98 8.25 -6.01 9.95
N GLY A 99 9.45 -5.65 10.40
CA GLY A 99 9.67 -4.52 11.30
C GLY A 99 9.33 -3.15 10.73
N ASN A 100 9.21 -3.03 9.40
CA ASN A 100 9.03 -1.77 8.70
C ASN A 100 7.61 -1.57 8.13
N GLN A 101 6.66 -2.44 8.43
CA GLN A 101 5.31 -2.37 7.85
C GLN A 101 4.32 -1.49 8.63
N GLY A 102 4.66 -1.12 9.86
CA GLY A 102 3.78 -0.27 10.69
C GLY A 102 3.45 1.07 10.04
N ASN A 103 2.17 1.45 10.09
CA ASN A 103 1.62 2.69 9.51
C ASN A 103 1.82 2.85 7.99
N ALA A 104 2.17 1.78 7.26
CA ALA A 104 2.31 1.84 5.82
C ALA A 104 0.97 2.22 5.17
N MET A 105 0.98 3.22 4.29
CA MET A 105 -0.18 3.60 3.50
C MET A 105 -0.53 2.50 2.51
N ILE A 106 -1.80 2.14 2.42
CA ILE A 106 -2.34 1.17 1.46
C ILE A 106 -3.17 1.88 0.39
N LEU A 107 -3.95 2.87 0.80
CA LEU A 107 -4.75 3.73 -0.06
C LEU A 107 -4.64 5.17 0.42
N GLY A 108 -4.31 6.06 -0.48
CA GLY A 108 -4.24 7.49 -0.21
C GLY A 108 -4.90 8.32 -1.30
N VAL A 109 -5.27 9.55 -0.96
CA VAL A 109 -5.87 10.53 -1.88
C VAL A 109 -5.20 11.87 -1.69
N GLU A 110 -4.96 12.56 -2.79
CA GLU A 110 -4.40 13.90 -2.82
C GLU A 110 -5.15 14.76 -3.82
N ASP A 111 -5.45 16.01 -3.45
CA ASP A 111 -6.03 16.98 -4.37
C ASP A 111 -4.99 17.41 -5.42
N TYR A 112 -5.36 17.37 -6.68
CA TYR A 112 -4.50 17.80 -7.78
C TYR A 112 -5.26 18.66 -8.79
N GLY A 113 -4.99 19.95 -8.79
CA GLY A 113 -5.68 20.91 -9.62
C GLY A 113 -7.19 20.97 -9.32
N LYS A 114 -8.03 20.51 -10.28
CA LYS A 114 -9.48 20.42 -10.11
C LYS A 114 -9.98 18.99 -9.87
N GLY A 115 -9.08 18.06 -9.64
CA GLY A 115 -9.38 16.64 -9.46
C GLY A 115 -8.57 16.04 -8.32
N GLU A 116 -8.61 14.72 -8.25
CA GLU A 116 -7.93 13.94 -7.21
C GLU A 116 -7.00 12.91 -7.82
N LEU A 117 -5.92 12.63 -7.12
CA LEU A 117 -5.03 11.49 -7.33
C LEU A 117 -5.35 10.43 -6.28
N ILE A 118 -5.60 9.21 -6.72
CA ILE A 118 -5.89 8.06 -5.85
C ILE A 118 -4.73 7.08 -5.99
N TYR A 119 -4.06 6.81 -4.88
CA TYR A 119 -2.88 5.94 -4.81
C TYR A 119 -3.24 4.62 -4.17
N PHE A 120 -3.15 3.53 -4.93
CA PHE A 120 -3.16 2.17 -4.41
C PHE A 120 -1.70 1.69 -4.28
N CYS A 121 -1.19 1.58 -3.07
CA CYS A 121 0.21 1.18 -2.84
C CYS A 121 0.45 -0.30 -3.14
N ASP A 122 -0.58 -1.14 -3.03
CA ASP A 122 -0.57 -2.52 -3.50
C ASP A 122 -1.49 -2.69 -4.70
N ASN A 123 -1.42 -3.82 -5.39
CA ASN A 123 -2.34 -4.12 -6.48
C ASN A 123 -3.66 -4.72 -5.94
N PRO A 124 -4.76 -3.95 -5.83
CA PRO A 124 -6.02 -4.43 -5.30
C PRO A 124 -6.71 -5.47 -6.20
N LEU A 125 -6.28 -5.59 -7.46
CA LEU A 125 -6.82 -6.54 -8.44
C LEU A 125 -5.85 -7.71 -8.70
N PHE A 126 -4.97 -8.02 -7.76
CA PHE A 126 -3.90 -8.99 -7.94
C PHE A 126 -4.40 -10.28 -8.62
N ARG A 127 -3.86 -10.55 -9.80
CA ARG A 127 -4.16 -11.72 -10.66
C ARG A 127 -5.66 -11.96 -10.91
N GLY A 128 -6.51 -10.95 -10.72
CA GLY A 128 -7.96 -11.04 -10.92
C GLY A 128 -8.73 -11.85 -9.86
N PHE A 129 -8.05 -12.49 -8.92
CA PHE A 129 -8.71 -13.33 -7.89
C PHE A 129 -8.87 -12.66 -6.53
N TRP A 130 -8.20 -11.51 -6.28
CA TRP A 130 -8.30 -10.83 -5.00
C TRP A 130 -9.63 -10.06 -4.88
N GLU A 131 -10.68 -10.79 -4.52
CA GLU A 131 -12.06 -10.26 -4.46
C GLU A 131 -12.18 -9.06 -3.51
N ASN A 132 -11.41 -9.07 -2.40
CA ASN A 132 -11.45 -8.00 -1.41
C ASN A 132 -11.07 -6.62 -1.96
N GLY A 133 -10.30 -6.55 -3.04
CA GLY A 133 -9.89 -5.29 -3.66
C GLY A 133 -10.80 -4.78 -4.77
N LYS A 134 -11.66 -5.63 -5.35
CA LYS A 134 -12.48 -5.27 -6.53
C LYS A 134 -13.45 -4.12 -6.25
N LEU A 135 -14.14 -4.17 -5.11
CA LEU A 135 -15.06 -3.10 -4.72
C LEU A 135 -14.33 -1.79 -4.45
N LEU A 136 -13.10 -1.85 -3.92
CA LEU A 136 -12.29 -0.65 -3.66
C LEU A 136 -11.95 0.07 -4.97
N VAL A 137 -11.59 -0.68 -6.02
CA VAL A 137 -11.34 -0.12 -7.34
C VAL A 137 -12.63 0.39 -7.99
N ALA A 138 -13.74 -0.32 -7.84
CA ALA A 138 -15.03 0.14 -8.32
C ALA A 138 -15.41 1.49 -7.68
N ASN A 139 -15.27 1.63 -6.37
CA ASN A 139 -15.52 2.88 -5.65
C ASN A 139 -14.59 4.05 -6.11
N ALA A 140 -13.41 3.74 -6.63
CA ALA A 140 -12.48 4.74 -7.13
C ALA A 140 -12.81 5.21 -8.57
N ILE A 141 -13.63 4.45 -9.30
CA ILE A 141 -14.02 4.75 -10.69
C ILE A 141 -15.35 5.50 -10.71
N TYR A 142 -16.29 5.16 -9.83
CA TYR A 142 -17.66 5.70 -9.77
C TYR A 142 -17.86 6.67 -8.61
#